data_d74552bb9ff1203e29f19b13110597aa
#
_entry.id   d74552bb9ff1203e29f19b13110597aa
#
_cell.length_a   1.000
_cell.length_b   1.000
_cell.length_c   1.000
_cell.angle_alpha   90.00
_cell.angle_beta   90.00
_cell.angle_gamma   90.00
#
_symmetry.space_group_name_H-M   'P 1'
#
loop_
_entity.id
_entity.type
_entity.pdbx_description
1 polymer ?
#
loop_
_entity_poly.entity_id
_entity_poly.type
_entity_poly.pdbx_seq_one_letter_code
_entity_poly.pdbx_strand_id
1 'polypeptide(L)'
;MTVEVLTEGSLEWLNEVAEQAKTNQLGYAGGVVPQVAWQLFADGHAQLVDVRSAEERKFVGHVPNSLHVAWATGTSLTRNPRFARELEAKVSKDSVILLLCRSGKRSVLAAEVATKAGFTKVFNVLEGFEGEIDEQQHRGGSDGWRHHGLPWVQD
;
A
#
# COMPACT_ATOMS: atom_id res chain seq x y z
N MET A 1 8.59 11.81 22.67
CA MET A 1 7.62 10.75 22.35
C MET A 1 8.38 9.48 22.02
N THR A 2 8.02 8.39 22.64
CA THR A 2 8.66 7.10 22.39
C THR A 2 8.11 6.45 21.14
N VAL A 3 8.84 5.47 20.56
CA VAL A 3 8.39 4.71 19.40
C VAL A 3 7.07 3.97 19.71
N GLU A 4 6.93 3.43 20.92
CA GLU A 4 5.71 2.75 21.33
C GLU A 4 4.48 3.65 21.30
N VAL A 5 4.61 4.90 21.78
CA VAL A 5 3.51 5.87 21.76
C VAL A 5 3.11 6.21 20.33
N LEU A 6 4.09 6.37 19.44
CA LEU A 6 3.82 6.61 18.01
C LEU A 6 3.10 5.41 17.39
N THR A 7 3.53 4.19 17.70
CA THR A 7 2.92 2.96 17.19
C THR A 7 1.47 2.82 17.68
N GLU A 8 1.22 3.07 18.96
CA GLU A 8 -0.13 3.03 19.53
C GLU A 8 -1.03 4.04 18.85
N GLY A 9 -0.54 5.26 18.65
CA GLY A 9 -1.28 6.30 17.95
C GLY A 9 -1.60 5.91 16.51
N SER A 10 -0.67 5.24 15.83
CA SER A 10 -0.87 4.75 14.46
C SER A 10 -1.93 3.66 14.40
N LEU A 11 -1.94 2.73 15.36
CA LEU A 11 -2.95 1.67 15.44
C LEU A 11 -4.34 2.23 15.73
N GLU A 12 -4.46 3.18 16.64
CA GLU A 12 -5.72 3.87 16.92
C GLU A 12 -6.22 4.59 15.68
N TRP A 13 -5.33 5.23 14.97
CA TRP A 13 -5.66 5.92 13.73
C TRP A 13 -6.18 4.97 12.66
N LEU A 14 -5.61 3.76 12.56
CA LEU A 14 -6.12 2.72 11.65
C LEU A 14 -7.54 2.32 12.00
N ASN A 15 -7.87 2.20 13.29
CA ASN A 15 -9.22 1.88 13.71
C ASN A 15 -10.21 2.96 13.31
N GLU A 16 -9.83 4.23 13.46
CA GLU A 16 -10.67 5.35 13.04
C GLU A 16 -10.87 5.35 11.52
N VAL A 17 -9.81 5.12 10.76
CA VAL A 17 -9.88 5.04 9.30
C VAL A 17 -10.83 3.91 8.88
N ALA A 18 -10.75 2.75 9.52
CA ALA A 18 -11.60 1.61 9.22
C ALA A 18 -13.07 1.91 9.53
N GLU A 19 -13.36 2.61 10.63
CA GLU A 19 -14.73 3.01 10.96
C GLU A 19 -15.29 4.01 9.95
N GLN A 20 -14.49 4.99 9.53
CA GLN A 20 -14.90 5.93 8.49
C GLN A 20 -15.14 5.23 7.16
N ALA A 21 -14.32 4.23 6.82
CA ALA A 21 -14.50 3.45 5.61
C ALA A 21 -15.83 2.72 5.60
N LYS A 22 -16.24 2.13 6.73
CA LYS A 22 -17.53 1.50 6.88
C LYS A 22 -18.67 2.52 6.71
N THR A 23 -18.56 3.67 7.35
CA THR A 23 -19.54 4.73 7.26
C THR A 23 -19.70 5.21 5.81
N ASN A 24 -18.59 5.34 5.09
CA ASN A 24 -18.59 5.78 3.69
C ASN A 24 -18.82 4.63 2.70
N GLN A 25 -19.08 3.42 3.20
CA GLN A 25 -19.36 2.24 2.39
C GLN A 25 -18.25 1.89 1.40
N LEU A 26 -16.99 2.05 1.84
CA LEU A 26 -15.84 1.65 1.03
C LEU A 26 -15.74 0.12 1.02
N GLY A 27 -15.31 -0.43 -0.11
CA GLY A 27 -15.12 -1.86 -0.28
C GLY A 27 -13.80 -2.39 0.30
N TYR A 28 -13.14 -1.62 1.18
CA TYR A 28 -11.88 -1.97 1.86
C TYR A 28 -11.75 -1.11 3.12
N ALA A 29 -10.68 -1.32 3.89
CA ALA A 29 -10.56 -0.71 5.23
C ALA A 29 -10.16 0.77 5.24
N GLY A 30 -9.78 1.33 4.11
CA GLY A 30 -9.50 2.77 4.01
C GLY A 30 -8.09 3.09 3.54
N GLY A 31 -7.75 4.39 3.55
CA GLY A 31 -6.47 4.90 3.08
C GLY A 31 -5.55 5.33 4.22
N VAL A 32 -4.25 5.09 4.05
CA VAL A 32 -3.22 5.38 5.05
C VAL A 32 -2.12 6.21 4.39
N VAL A 33 -1.75 7.34 5.00
CA VAL A 33 -0.65 8.18 4.48
C VAL A 33 0.69 7.42 4.54
N PRO A 34 1.64 7.71 3.63
CA PRO A 34 2.89 6.95 3.55
C PRO A 34 3.68 6.91 4.85
N GLN A 35 3.75 8.00 5.59
CA GLN A 35 4.51 8.08 6.84
C GLN A 35 3.98 7.11 7.90
N VAL A 36 2.66 7.01 8.02
CA VAL A 36 2.02 6.07 8.94
C VAL A 36 2.19 4.63 8.46
N ALA A 37 2.05 4.41 7.16
CA ALA A 37 2.27 3.08 6.56
C ALA A 37 3.68 2.58 6.85
N TRP A 38 4.68 3.42 6.66
CA TRP A 38 6.06 3.06 6.98
C TRP A 38 6.24 2.71 8.45
N GLN A 39 5.68 3.53 9.36
CA GLN A 39 5.79 3.29 10.79
C GLN A 39 5.20 1.93 11.18
N LEU A 40 4.02 1.61 10.69
CA LEU A 40 3.36 0.34 10.97
C LEU A 40 4.15 -0.85 10.43
N PHE A 41 4.67 -0.71 9.22
CA PHE A 41 5.46 -1.78 8.58
C PHE A 41 6.79 -1.97 9.31
N ALA A 42 7.51 -0.90 9.59
CA ALA A 42 8.81 -0.95 10.27
C ALA A 42 8.71 -1.56 11.66
N ASP A 43 7.61 -1.30 12.37
CA ASP A 43 7.39 -1.81 13.72
C ASP A 43 6.79 -3.23 13.74
N GLY A 44 6.55 -3.83 12.59
CA GLY A 44 6.04 -5.19 12.49
C GLY A 44 4.54 -5.35 12.72
N HIS A 45 3.78 -4.24 12.71
CA HIS A 45 2.33 -4.27 12.92
C HIS A 45 1.52 -4.46 11.65
N ALA A 46 2.16 -4.33 10.50
CA ALA A 46 1.49 -4.48 9.20
C ALA A 46 2.44 -5.08 8.18
N GLN A 47 1.86 -5.74 7.18
CA GLN A 47 2.60 -6.21 6.00
C GLN A 47 2.44 -5.17 4.90
N LEU A 48 3.54 -4.79 4.27
CA LEU A 48 3.52 -3.89 3.11
C LEU A 48 3.64 -4.75 1.85
N VAL A 49 2.62 -4.67 0.99
CA VAL A 49 2.55 -5.43 -0.25
C VAL A 49 2.56 -4.46 -1.42
N ASP A 50 3.60 -4.54 -2.22
CA ASP A 50 3.73 -3.78 -3.46
C ASP A 50 2.93 -4.47 -4.55
N VAL A 51 1.94 -3.77 -5.10
CA VAL A 51 1.07 -4.34 -6.14
C VAL A 51 1.46 -3.84 -7.55
N ARG A 52 2.60 -3.14 -7.66
CA ARG A 52 3.14 -2.70 -8.96
C ARG A 52 3.70 -3.89 -9.74
N SER A 53 4.03 -3.65 -11.00
CA SER A 53 4.69 -4.68 -11.81
C SER A 53 6.13 -4.93 -11.33
N ALA A 54 6.69 -6.07 -11.72
CA ALA A 54 8.09 -6.39 -11.43
C ALA A 54 9.04 -5.38 -12.07
N GLU A 55 8.69 -4.88 -13.26
CA GLU A 55 9.47 -3.88 -13.98
C GLU A 55 9.55 -2.57 -13.20
N GLU A 56 8.43 -2.13 -12.61
CA GLU A 56 8.43 -0.93 -11.79
C GLU A 56 9.32 -1.08 -10.55
N ARG A 57 9.25 -2.23 -9.88
CA ARG A 57 10.11 -2.51 -8.71
C ARG A 57 11.59 -2.46 -9.08
N LYS A 58 11.95 -3.03 -10.23
CA LYS A 58 13.33 -3.12 -10.67
C LYS A 58 13.87 -1.77 -11.14
N PHE A 59 13.12 -1.07 -12.00
CA PHE A 59 13.64 0.11 -12.69
C PHE A 59 13.34 1.44 -11.97
N VAL A 60 12.30 1.48 -11.14
CA VAL A 60 11.94 2.70 -10.40
C VAL A 60 12.41 2.64 -8.95
N GLY A 61 12.46 1.44 -8.38
CA GLY A 61 12.82 1.23 -6.98
C GLY A 61 11.69 0.56 -6.22
N HIS A 62 11.99 0.17 -4.97
CA HIS A 62 11.01 -0.49 -4.11
C HIS A 62 11.35 -0.27 -2.63
N VAL A 63 10.39 -0.54 -1.75
CA VAL A 63 10.61 -0.46 -0.32
C VAL A 63 11.30 -1.73 0.17
N PRO A 64 12.42 -1.62 0.91
CA PRO A 64 13.12 -2.80 1.42
C PRO A 64 12.17 -3.70 2.23
N ASN A 65 12.28 -5.00 2.00
CA ASN A 65 11.52 -6.04 2.69
C ASN A 65 10.01 -6.05 2.41
N SER A 66 9.53 -5.22 1.49
CA SER A 66 8.13 -5.28 1.08
C SER A 66 7.87 -6.53 0.26
N LEU A 67 6.69 -7.11 0.42
CA LEU A 67 6.25 -8.24 -0.38
C LEU A 67 5.81 -7.76 -1.75
N HIS A 68 5.81 -8.66 -2.73
CA HIS A 68 5.38 -8.32 -4.08
C HIS A 68 4.27 -9.28 -4.55
N VAL A 69 3.11 -8.71 -4.84
CA VAL A 69 2.00 -9.42 -5.51
C VAL A 69 1.43 -8.44 -6.53
N ALA A 70 1.73 -8.66 -7.81
CA ALA A 70 1.35 -7.71 -8.86
C ALA A 70 -0.16 -7.71 -9.08
N TRP A 71 -0.76 -6.51 -9.09
CA TRP A 71 -2.14 -6.32 -9.53
C TRP A 71 -2.24 -6.43 -11.04
N ALA A 72 -1.24 -5.89 -11.74
CA ALA A 72 -1.11 -5.96 -13.19
C ALA A 72 0.35 -6.19 -13.54
N THR A 73 0.60 -6.86 -14.66
CA THR A 73 1.95 -7.29 -15.03
C THR A 73 2.40 -6.67 -16.35
N GLY A 74 3.73 -6.66 -16.55
CA GLY A 74 4.36 -6.14 -17.74
C GLY A 74 4.28 -4.63 -17.85
N THR A 75 4.80 -4.09 -18.94
CA THR A 75 4.78 -2.65 -19.21
C THR A 75 3.42 -2.17 -19.69
N SER A 76 2.61 -3.09 -20.25
CA SER A 76 1.24 -2.79 -20.68
C SER A 76 0.24 -2.85 -19.54
N LEU A 77 0.66 -3.25 -18.35
CA LEU A 77 -0.18 -3.38 -17.14
C LEU A 77 -1.41 -4.24 -17.37
N THR A 78 -1.18 -5.46 -17.85
CA THR A 78 -2.24 -6.46 -18.01
C THR A 78 -2.66 -6.98 -16.64
N ARG A 79 -3.95 -6.95 -16.35
CA ARG A 79 -4.50 -7.37 -15.06
C ARG A 79 -4.09 -8.80 -14.72
N ASN A 80 -3.64 -9.01 -13.46
CA ASN A 80 -3.28 -10.34 -12.96
C ASN A 80 -4.53 -11.02 -12.36
N PRO A 81 -5.12 -12.03 -13.02
CA PRO A 81 -6.33 -12.69 -12.50
C PRO A 81 -6.07 -13.54 -11.26
N ARG A 82 -4.81 -13.78 -10.91
CA ARG A 82 -4.41 -14.58 -9.74
C ARG A 82 -4.06 -13.74 -8.53
N PHE A 83 -4.31 -12.44 -8.58
CA PHE A 83 -3.89 -11.52 -7.51
C PHE A 83 -4.33 -12.00 -6.12
N ALA A 84 -5.62 -12.30 -5.93
CA ALA A 84 -6.15 -12.72 -4.63
C ALA A 84 -5.51 -14.04 -4.16
N ARG A 85 -5.34 -14.99 -5.05
CA ARG A 85 -4.71 -16.28 -4.75
C ARG A 85 -3.24 -16.12 -4.36
N GLU A 86 -2.52 -15.29 -5.09
CA GLU A 86 -1.10 -15.02 -4.78
C GLU A 86 -0.96 -14.29 -3.44
N LEU A 87 -1.87 -13.38 -3.15
CA LEU A 87 -1.88 -12.68 -1.87
C LEU A 87 -2.14 -13.67 -0.71
N GLU A 88 -3.12 -14.57 -0.86
CA GLU A 88 -3.41 -15.60 0.14
C GLU A 88 -2.21 -16.50 0.43
N ALA A 89 -1.37 -16.75 -0.57
CA ALA A 89 -0.18 -17.57 -0.40
C ALA A 89 0.93 -16.87 0.40
N LYS A 90 0.89 -15.54 0.50
CA LYS A 90 1.96 -14.76 1.14
C LYS A 90 1.60 -14.17 2.47
N VAL A 91 0.33 -13.85 2.72
CA VAL A 91 -0.11 -13.19 3.95
C VAL A 91 -1.39 -13.81 4.48
N SER A 92 -1.55 -13.78 5.80
CA SER A 92 -2.76 -14.25 6.48
C SER A 92 -3.90 -13.26 6.28
N LYS A 93 -5.12 -13.76 6.16
CA LYS A 93 -6.32 -12.94 6.04
C LYS A 93 -6.60 -12.05 7.26
N ASP A 94 -6.03 -12.40 8.41
CA ASP A 94 -6.17 -11.62 9.64
C ASP A 94 -5.10 -10.54 9.80
N SER A 95 -4.11 -10.49 8.90
CA SER A 95 -3.04 -9.51 8.95
C SER A 95 -3.53 -8.13 8.56
N VAL A 96 -2.92 -7.10 9.14
CA VAL A 96 -3.05 -5.73 8.64
C VAL A 96 -2.18 -5.65 7.39
N ILE A 97 -2.80 -5.31 6.26
CA ILE A 97 -2.15 -5.29 4.96
C ILE A 97 -2.23 -3.88 4.38
N LEU A 98 -1.08 -3.37 3.97
CA LEU A 98 -0.96 -2.06 3.34
C LEU A 98 -0.55 -2.29 1.89
N LEU A 99 -1.40 -1.88 0.96
CA LEU A 99 -1.15 -2.07 -0.48
C LEU A 99 -0.57 -0.80 -1.09
N LEU A 100 0.57 -0.95 -1.77
CA LEU A 100 1.32 0.15 -2.36
C LEU A 100 1.36 0.01 -3.88
N CYS A 101 0.95 1.05 -4.60
CA CYS A 101 1.14 1.12 -6.05
C CYS A 101 1.86 2.41 -6.44
N ARG A 102 1.75 2.85 -7.69
CA ARG A 102 2.48 4.03 -8.16
C ARG A 102 1.93 5.34 -7.58
N SER A 103 0.61 5.51 -7.60
CA SER A 103 -0.05 6.76 -7.18
C SER A 103 -1.27 6.54 -6.28
N GLY A 104 -1.56 5.32 -5.91
CA GLY A 104 -2.69 4.97 -5.04
C GLY A 104 -3.95 4.52 -5.75
N LYS A 105 -3.96 4.40 -7.08
CA LYS A 105 -5.16 4.04 -7.86
C LYS A 105 -5.33 2.54 -8.05
N ARG A 106 -4.28 1.84 -8.48
CA ARG A 106 -4.33 0.37 -8.67
C ARG A 106 -4.54 -0.34 -7.33
N SER A 107 -3.95 0.18 -6.27
CA SER A 107 -4.06 -0.41 -4.94
C SER A 107 -5.47 -0.32 -4.36
N VAL A 108 -6.27 0.67 -4.74
CA VAL A 108 -7.70 0.73 -4.37
C VAL A 108 -8.43 -0.48 -4.95
N LEU A 109 -8.25 -0.75 -6.24
CA LEU A 109 -8.89 -1.88 -6.92
C LEU A 109 -8.42 -3.21 -6.31
N ALA A 110 -7.12 -3.31 -6.04
CA ALA A 110 -6.54 -4.48 -5.39
C ALA A 110 -7.10 -4.69 -3.99
N ALA A 111 -7.26 -3.60 -3.23
CA ALA A 111 -7.82 -3.66 -1.88
C ALA A 111 -9.28 -4.13 -1.89
N GLU A 112 -10.07 -3.69 -2.85
CA GLU A 112 -11.45 -4.13 -3.00
C GLU A 112 -11.56 -5.63 -3.30
N VAL A 113 -10.72 -6.13 -4.21
CA VAL A 113 -10.67 -7.56 -4.54
C VAL A 113 -10.21 -8.38 -3.34
N ALA A 114 -9.17 -7.93 -2.64
CA ALA A 114 -8.67 -8.62 -1.45
C ALA A 114 -9.75 -8.71 -0.35
N THR A 115 -10.48 -7.61 -0.14
CA THR A 115 -11.56 -7.58 0.85
C THR A 115 -12.66 -8.57 0.50
N LYS A 116 -13.04 -8.66 -0.77
CA LYS A 116 -14.03 -9.66 -1.24
C LYS A 116 -13.52 -11.09 -1.09
N ALA A 117 -12.20 -11.29 -1.12
CA ALA A 117 -11.59 -12.59 -0.94
C ALA A 117 -11.46 -13.01 0.53
N GLY A 118 -11.86 -12.15 1.46
CA GLY A 118 -11.90 -12.46 2.90
C GLY A 118 -10.85 -11.77 3.76
N PHE A 119 -10.02 -10.92 3.18
CA PHE A 119 -9.08 -10.11 3.96
C PHE A 119 -9.85 -8.97 4.64
N THR A 120 -9.70 -8.81 5.96
CA THR A 120 -10.53 -7.88 6.73
C THR A 120 -9.87 -6.56 7.06
N LYS A 121 -8.55 -6.46 6.92
CA LYS A 121 -7.77 -5.28 7.33
C LYS A 121 -6.85 -4.84 6.19
N VAL A 122 -7.43 -4.52 5.03
CA VAL A 122 -6.69 -4.12 3.84
C VAL A 122 -6.82 -2.62 3.64
N PHE A 123 -5.69 -1.93 3.67
CA PHE A 123 -5.61 -0.49 3.53
C PHE A 123 -4.85 -0.12 2.26
N ASN A 124 -5.25 1.00 1.66
CA ASN A 124 -4.55 1.58 0.52
C ASN A 124 -3.50 2.58 1.04
N VAL A 125 -2.26 2.45 0.61
CA VAL A 125 -1.25 3.49 0.88
C VAL A 125 -1.52 4.66 -0.06
N LEU A 126 -1.95 5.77 0.51
CA LEU A 126 -2.27 6.98 -0.25
C LEU A 126 -1.01 7.52 -0.92
N GLU A 127 -1.16 8.21 -2.04
CA GLU A 127 -0.08 8.83 -2.82
C GLU A 127 0.80 7.82 -3.57
N GLY A 128 0.90 6.57 -3.10
CA GLY A 128 1.71 5.54 -3.72
C GLY A 128 3.21 5.78 -3.62
N PHE A 129 3.98 5.00 -4.36
CA PHE A 129 5.44 5.05 -4.32
C PHE A 129 6.02 6.29 -5.00
N GLU A 130 5.46 6.66 -6.15
CA GLU A 130 5.94 7.79 -6.96
C GLU A 130 5.12 9.06 -6.80
N GLY A 131 3.88 8.95 -6.33
CA GLY A 131 2.98 10.09 -6.20
C GLY A 131 2.17 10.39 -7.46
N GLU A 132 1.34 11.41 -7.36
CA GLU A 132 0.55 11.90 -8.49
C GLU A 132 1.42 12.63 -9.50
N ILE A 133 0.99 12.64 -10.75
CA ILE A 133 1.65 13.40 -11.78
C ILE A 133 1.27 14.89 -11.63
N ASP A 134 2.26 15.77 -11.66
CA ASP A 134 2.05 17.20 -11.49
C ASP A 134 1.77 17.91 -12.83
N GLU A 135 1.63 19.24 -12.78
CA GLU A 135 1.35 20.06 -13.97
C GLU A 135 2.47 20.00 -15.01
N GLN A 136 3.70 19.74 -14.59
CA GLN A 136 4.83 19.57 -15.49
C GLN A 136 5.01 18.14 -15.98
N GLN A 137 4.04 17.26 -15.68
CA GLN A 137 4.09 15.83 -16.01
C GLN A 137 5.22 15.09 -15.29
N HIS A 138 5.52 15.50 -14.05
CA HIS A 138 6.49 14.84 -13.19
C HIS A 138 5.81 14.19 -11.98
N ARG A 139 6.40 13.10 -11.50
CA ARG A 139 5.99 12.45 -10.26
C ARG A 139 7.04 12.69 -9.18
N GLY A 140 6.59 12.69 -7.91
CA GLY A 140 7.49 12.85 -6.78
C GLY A 140 7.83 14.27 -6.43
N GLY A 141 7.25 15.23 -7.13
CA GLY A 141 7.48 16.67 -6.85
C GLY A 141 6.61 17.19 -5.71
N SER A 142 5.42 16.62 -5.51
CA SER A 142 4.47 17.12 -4.52
C SER A 142 4.04 16.08 -3.50
N ASP A 143 4.07 14.80 -3.85
CA ASP A 143 3.66 13.72 -2.95
C ASP A 143 4.32 12.39 -3.33
N GLY A 144 4.01 11.32 -2.57
CA GLY A 144 4.51 9.98 -2.80
C GLY A 144 5.52 9.52 -1.74
N TRP A 145 5.70 8.21 -1.64
CA TRP A 145 6.60 7.57 -0.69
C TRP A 145 8.02 8.19 -0.74
N ARG A 146 8.57 8.27 -1.95
CA ARG A 146 9.92 8.82 -2.15
C ARG A 146 10.00 10.31 -1.86
N HIS A 147 8.94 11.07 -2.19
CA HIS A 147 8.87 12.50 -1.92
C HIS A 147 9.03 12.80 -0.42
N HIS A 148 8.43 11.96 0.43
CA HIS A 148 8.49 12.12 1.88
C HIS A 148 9.80 11.61 2.51
N GLY A 149 10.75 11.19 1.70
CA GLY A 149 12.04 10.73 2.19
C GLY A 149 12.04 9.40 2.91
N LEU A 150 11.00 8.58 2.70
CA LEU A 150 10.88 7.26 3.32
C LEU A 150 11.83 6.26 2.66
N PRO A 151 12.26 5.20 3.36
CA PRO A 151 13.26 4.28 2.83
C PRO A 151 12.84 3.60 1.54
N TRP A 152 13.73 3.59 0.56
CA TRP A 152 13.57 2.84 -0.68
C TRP A 152 14.94 2.52 -1.27
N VAL A 153 14.99 1.48 -2.09
CA VAL A 153 16.21 1.03 -2.76
C VAL A 153 15.92 0.76 -4.23
N GLN A 154 16.97 0.71 -5.03
CA GLN A 154 16.89 0.41 -6.45
C GLN A 154 17.95 -0.63 -6.80
N ASP A 155 17.59 -1.59 -7.66
CA ASP A 155 18.49 -2.64 -8.08
C ASP A 155 19.55 -2.13 -9.05
#